data_6b130a5fa171d4f48ae4683f74b864f7
#
_entry.id   6b130a5fa171d4f48ae4683f74b864f7
#
_cell.length_a   1.000
_cell.length_b   1.000
_cell.length_c   1.000
_cell.angle_alpha   90.00
_cell.angle_beta   90.00
_cell.angle_gamma   90.00
#
_symmetry.space_group_name_H-M   'P 1'
#
loop_
_entity.id
_entity.type
_entity.pdbx_description
1 polymer ?
#
loop_
_entity_poly.entity_id
_entity_poly.type
_entity_poly.pdbx_seq_one_letter_code
_entity_poly.pdbx_strand_id
1 'polypeptide(L)'
;MKLSNTTKEELLLYGVTDRAWLNGETLYSQVEKALKGGATFMQLREKKLDEESFLKEAIEIKELCRRYNVPFVINDNVDIALEMDADGVHVGQSDMEALDVRAKLGPDKIIGVSAQTVEQAILAEKHGADYLGVGAVFPTGSK
;
A
#
# COMPACT_ATOMS: atom_id res chain seq x y z
N MET A 1 12.48 1.11 21.76
CA MET A 1 12.63 1.74 20.44
C MET A 1 11.68 1.13 19.45
N LYS A 2 10.90 1.96 18.78
CA LYS A 2 10.00 1.49 17.73
C LYS A 2 10.78 1.33 16.43
N LEU A 3 10.85 0.13 15.90
CA LEU A 3 11.62 -0.15 14.69
C LEU A 3 10.78 0.06 13.41
N SER A 4 9.52 -0.37 13.42
CA SER A 4 8.65 -0.28 12.24
C SER A 4 7.18 -0.36 12.66
N ASN A 5 6.29 0.18 11.83
CA ASN A 5 4.85 0.07 12.01
C ASN A 5 4.28 -1.20 11.37
N THR A 6 5.14 -2.07 10.82
CA THR A 6 4.73 -3.36 10.27
C THR A 6 5.75 -4.44 10.65
N THR A 7 5.36 -5.71 10.50
CA THR A 7 6.18 -6.87 10.86
C THR A 7 6.52 -7.70 9.63
N LYS A 8 7.51 -8.58 9.74
CA LYS A 8 7.86 -9.54 8.69
C LYS A 8 6.69 -10.47 8.37
N GLU A 9 5.96 -10.87 9.39
CA GLU A 9 4.80 -11.76 9.24
C GLU A 9 3.70 -11.11 8.42
N GLU A 10 3.48 -9.81 8.63
CA GLU A 10 2.51 -9.05 7.84
C GLU A 10 2.94 -8.89 6.38
N LEU A 11 4.24 -8.87 6.11
CA LEU A 11 4.76 -8.73 4.76
C LEU A 11 4.89 -10.06 3.99
N LEU A 12 4.53 -11.18 4.62
CA LEU A 12 4.77 -12.52 4.06
C LEU A 12 4.09 -12.75 2.71
N LEU A 13 2.83 -12.34 2.57
CA LEU A 13 2.10 -12.45 1.30
C LEU A 13 1.36 -11.14 1.05
N TYR A 14 1.97 -10.29 0.27
CA TYR A 14 1.54 -8.92 0.03
C TYR A 14 0.78 -8.82 -1.29
N GLY A 15 -0.51 -8.52 -1.23
CA GLY A 15 -1.35 -8.33 -2.40
C GLY A 15 -1.42 -6.86 -2.82
N VAL A 16 -1.33 -6.63 -4.12
CA VAL A 16 -1.52 -5.31 -4.73
C VAL A 16 -2.63 -5.43 -5.78
N THR A 17 -3.64 -4.57 -5.69
CA THR A 17 -4.76 -4.64 -6.64
C THR A 17 -4.36 -4.11 -8.02
N ASP A 18 -4.95 -4.70 -9.06
CA ASP A 18 -4.77 -4.24 -10.43
C ASP A 18 -6.02 -4.60 -11.24
N ARG A 19 -6.72 -3.58 -11.76
CA ARG A 19 -7.95 -3.77 -12.53
C ARG A 19 -7.73 -4.52 -13.84
N ALA A 20 -6.51 -4.55 -14.36
CA ALA A 20 -6.19 -5.27 -15.60
C ALA A 20 -6.47 -6.77 -15.51
N TRP A 21 -6.51 -7.34 -14.31
CA TRP A 21 -6.64 -8.77 -14.09
C TRP A 21 -8.01 -9.19 -13.55
N LEU A 22 -9.03 -8.32 -13.63
CA LEU A 22 -10.35 -8.62 -13.05
C LEU A 22 -11.13 -9.71 -13.78
N ASN A 23 -10.99 -9.83 -15.09
CA ASN A 23 -11.69 -10.85 -15.89
C ASN A 23 -13.21 -10.92 -15.60
N GLY A 24 -13.86 -9.75 -15.48
CA GLY A 24 -15.29 -9.65 -15.19
C GLY A 24 -15.67 -9.66 -13.72
N GLU A 25 -14.73 -9.90 -12.81
CA GLU A 25 -15.01 -9.82 -11.38
C GLU A 25 -14.88 -8.37 -10.89
N THR A 26 -15.41 -8.11 -9.69
CA THR A 26 -15.16 -6.83 -9.01
C THR A 26 -13.82 -6.87 -8.28
N LEU A 27 -13.25 -5.70 -8.06
CA LEU A 27 -12.02 -5.60 -7.27
C LEU A 27 -12.23 -6.14 -5.84
N TYR A 28 -13.39 -5.83 -5.25
CA TYR A 28 -13.78 -6.35 -3.94
C TYR A 28 -13.74 -7.88 -3.90
N SER A 29 -14.33 -8.52 -4.92
CA SER A 29 -14.36 -9.99 -5.02
C SER A 29 -12.94 -10.58 -5.08
N GLN A 30 -12.05 -9.98 -5.88
CA GLN A 30 -10.67 -10.46 -5.98
C GLN A 30 -9.91 -10.28 -4.67
N VAL A 31 -10.06 -9.14 -4.00
CA VAL A 31 -9.44 -8.92 -2.68
C VAL A 31 -9.95 -9.94 -1.67
N GLU A 32 -11.24 -10.19 -1.65
CA GLU A 32 -11.83 -11.19 -0.75
C GLU A 32 -11.24 -12.58 -0.97
N LYS A 33 -11.09 -12.99 -2.22
CA LYS A 33 -10.47 -14.28 -2.57
C LYS A 33 -9.01 -14.33 -2.12
N ALA A 34 -8.27 -13.24 -2.31
CA ALA A 34 -6.86 -13.16 -1.89
C ALA A 34 -6.75 -13.29 -0.37
N LEU A 35 -7.62 -12.62 0.38
CA LEU A 35 -7.64 -12.70 1.84
C LEU A 35 -7.99 -14.11 2.33
N LYS A 36 -8.98 -14.74 1.71
CA LYS A 36 -9.35 -16.14 2.01
C LYS A 36 -8.20 -17.10 1.69
N GLY A 37 -7.40 -16.78 0.68
CA GLY A 37 -6.24 -17.58 0.27
C GLY A 37 -5.01 -17.37 1.12
N GLY A 38 -5.03 -16.43 2.07
CA GLY A 38 -3.95 -16.21 3.01
C GLY A 38 -3.11 -14.96 2.83
N ALA A 39 -3.55 -14.00 2.02
CA ALA A 39 -2.84 -12.72 1.92
C ALA A 39 -2.73 -12.07 3.30
N THR A 40 -1.54 -11.55 3.62
CA THR A 40 -1.23 -11.00 4.95
C THR A 40 -1.10 -9.47 4.95
N PHE A 41 -1.14 -8.84 3.77
CA PHE A 41 -1.03 -7.39 3.59
C PHE A 41 -1.73 -7.02 2.30
N MET A 42 -2.40 -5.88 2.24
CA MET A 42 -3.14 -5.48 1.04
C MET A 42 -2.89 -4.01 0.71
N GLN A 43 -2.54 -3.76 -0.55
CA GLN A 43 -2.40 -2.41 -1.10
C GLN A 43 -3.47 -2.17 -2.16
N LEU A 44 -4.23 -1.09 -2.00
CA LEU A 44 -5.17 -0.63 -3.03
C LEU A 44 -4.45 0.33 -3.97
N ARG A 45 -4.32 -0.08 -5.23
CA ARG A 45 -3.72 0.70 -6.30
C ARG A 45 -4.78 1.03 -7.33
N GLU A 46 -5.13 2.31 -7.43
CA GLU A 46 -6.11 2.83 -8.39
C GLU A 46 -5.52 4.03 -9.12
N LYS A 47 -5.57 4.02 -10.45
CA LYS A 47 -4.93 5.07 -11.26
C LYS A 47 -5.94 5.92 -12.03
N LYS A 48 -7.18 5.45 -12.18
CA LYS A 48 -8.14 6.08 -13.11
C LYS A 48 -9.50 6.44 -12.49
N LEU A 49 -9.74 6.13 -11.23
CA LEU A 49 -10.99 6.50 -10.57
C LEU A 49 -10.96 7.96 -10.14
N ASP A 50 -12.13 8.61 -10.18
CA ASP A 50 -12.32 9.89 -9.53
C ASP A 50 -12.19 9.73 -8.00
N GLU A 51 -11.97 10.84 -7.31
CA GLU A 51 -11.69 10.83 -5.87
C GLU A 51 -12.83 10.23 -5.05
N GLU A 52 -14.07 10.58 -5.38
CA GLU A 52 -15.24 10.06 -4.66
C GLU A 52 -15.39 8.55 -4.80
N SER A 53 -15.25 8.03 -6.02
CA SER A 53 -15.32 6.59 -6.30
C SER A 53 -14.16 5.85 -5.64
N PHE A 54 -12.97 6.43 -5.66
CA PHE A 54 -11.79 5.88 -5.00
C PHE A 54 -12.01 5.78 -3.49
N LEU A 55 -12.46 6.85 -2.88
CA LEU A 55 -12.72 6.89 -1.44
C LEU A 55 -13.75 5.82 -1.03
N LYS A 56 -14.84 5.71 -1.77
CA LYS A 56 -15.88 4.72 -1.50
C LYS A 56 -15.32 3.29 -1.58
N GLU A 57 -14.59 2.97 -2.64
CA GLU A 57 -13.96 1.66 -2.82
C GLU A 57 -12.96 1.37 -1.71
N ALA A 58 -12.14 2.37 -1.35
CA ALA A 58 -11.13 2.23 -0.31
C ALA A 58 -11.76 1.90 1.04
N ILE A 59 -12.86 2.55 1.39
CA ILE A 59 -13.58 2.28 2.64
C ILE A 59 -14.12 0.86 2.68
N GLU A 60 -14.71 0.38 1.58
CA GLU A 60 -15.24 -0.98 1.48
C GLU A 60 -14.14 -2.03 1.63
N ILE A 61 -13.01 -1.84 0.96
CA ILE A 61 -11.89 -2.78 1.00
C ILE A 61 -11.19 -2.73 2.35
N LYS A 62 -11.06 -1.55 2.96
CA LYS A 62 -10.52 -1.43 4.32
C LYS A 62 -11.32 -2.28 5.32
N GLU A 63 -12.63 -2.19 5.28
CA GLU A 63 -13.51 -2.95 6.18
C GLU A 63 -13.34 -4.46 5.96
N LEU A 64 -13.21 -4.87 4.70
CA LEU A 64 -12.95 -6.26 4.34
C LEU A 64 -11.62 -6.74 4.93
N CYS A 65 -10.54 -5.97 4.76
CA CYS A 65 -9.22 -6.30 5.30
C CYS A 65 -9.26 -6.37 6.84
N ARG A 66 -9.98 -5.46 7.48
CA ARG A 66 -10.14 -5.43 8.93
C ARG A 66 -10.73 -6.74 9.46
N ARG A 67 -11.71 -7.31 8.76
CA ARG A 67 -12.33 -8.59 9.14
C ARG A 67 -11.34 -9.75 9.12
N TYR A 68 -10.28 -9.66 8.34
CA TYR A 68 -9.21 -10.67 8.25
C TYR A 68 -7.97 -10.31 9.07
N ASN A 69 -8.00 -9.18 9.79
CA ASN A 69 -6.84 -8.65 10.54
C ASN A 69 -5.62 -8.41 9.64
N VAL A 70 -5.86 -7.90 8.43
CA VAL A 70 -4.81 -7.64 7.43
C VAL A 70 -4.61 -6.13 7.30
N PRO A 71 -3.36 -5.64 7.39
CA PRO A 71 -3.06 -4.23 7.16
C PRO A 71 -3.47 -3.80 5.76
N PHE A 72 -3.98 -2.58 5.65
CA PHE A 72 -4.46 -2.01 4.40
C PHE A 72 -3.81 -0.65 4.14
N VAL A 73 -3.15 -0.51 3.01
CA VAL A 73 -2.50 0.74 2.61
C VAL A 73 -3.01 1.22 1.26
N ILE A 74 -2.93 2.53 1.05
CA ILE A 74 -3.31 3.20 -0.20
C ILE A 74 -2.03 3.48 -1.00
N ASN A 75 -2.06 3.18 -2.29
CA ASN A 75 -0.97 3.54 -3.19
C ASN A 75 -1.04 5.04 -3.49
N ASP A 76 0.05 5.76 -3.25
CA ASP A 76 0.31 7.15 -3.64
C ASP A 76 -0.54 8.22 -2.96
N ASN A 77 -1.85 8.07 -2.88
CA ASN A 77 -2.75 9.14 -2.45
C ASN A 77 -2.83 9.28 -0.93
N VAL A 78 -1.97 10.14 -0.39
CA VAL A 78 -1.86 10.38 1.06
C VAL A 78 -3.12 11.03 1.62
N ASP A 79 -3.77 11.90 0.86
CA ASP A 79 -4.98 12.60 1.32
C ASP A 79 -6.15 11.62 1.51
N ILE A 80 -6.34 10.70 0.58
CA ILE A 80 -7.34 9.63 0.70
C ILE A 80 -7.02 8.73 1.89
N ALA A 81 -5.75 8.38 2.07
CA ALA A 81 -5.33 7.54 3.20
C ALA A 81 -5.66 8.19 4.55
N LEU A 82 -5.46 9.51 4.67
CA LEU A 82 -5.81 10.26 5.86
C LEU A 82 -7.33 10.32 6.07
N GLU A 83 -8.06 10.66 5.01
CA GLU A 83 -9.50 10.86 5.08
C GLU A 83 -10.23 9.60 5.52
N MET A 84 -9.82 8.44 5.01
CA MET A 84 -10.47 7.17 5.32
C MET A 84 -9.75 6.38 6.44
N ASP A 85 -8.74 6.98 7.05
CA ASP A 85 -7.95 6.38 8.13
C ASP A 85 -7.40 4.98 7.76
N ALA A 86 -6.72 4.90 6.62
CA ALA A 86 -6.01 3.68 6.22
C ALA A 86 -4.88 3.39 7.20
N ASP A 87 -4.39 2.15 7.21
CA ASP A 87 -3.25 1.78 8.05
C ASP A 87 -1.96 2.48 7.58
N GLY A 88 -1.92 2.91 6.33
CA GLY A 88 -0.79 3.66 5.80
C GLY A 88 -0.86 3.86 4.30
N VAL A 89 0.29 4.18 3.73
CA VAL A 89 0.46 4.42 2.30
C VAL A 89 1.68 3.69 1.76
N HIS A 90 1.68 3.48 0.45
CA HIS A 90 2.86 3.05 -0.30
C HIS A 90 3.14 4.05 -1.41
N VAL A 91 4.34 4.61 -1.46
CA VAL A 91 4.73 5.63 -2.42
C VAL A 91 5.94 5.19 -3.25
N GLY A 92 6.00 5.68 -4.50
CA GLY A 92 7.14 5.47 -5.39
C GLY A 92 8.06 6.69 -5.39
N GLN A 93 9.10 6.63 -6.22
CA GLN A 93 10.13 7.70 -6.29
C GLN A 93 9.60 9.00 -6.90
N SER A 94 8.58 8.92 -7.76
CA SER A 94 7.96 10.11 -8.37
C SER A 94 6.81 10.71 -7.55
N ASP A 95 6.48 10.08 -6.42
CA ASP A 95 5.41 10.51 -5.54
C ASP A 95 5.95 11.41 -4.42
N MET A 96 5.11 11.73 -3.44
CA MET A 96 5.54 12.50 -2.28
C MET A 96 6.67 11.76 -1.55
N GLU A 97 7.74 12.47 -1.19
CA GLU A 97 8.86 11.84 -0.47
C GLU A 97 8.45 11.30 0.90
N ALA A 98 9.07 10.20 1.31
CA ALA A 98 8.74 9.53 2.57
C ALA A 98 8.82 10.45 3.78
N LEU A 99 9.75 11.39 3.81
CA LEU A 99 9.87 12.36 4.90
C LEU A 99 8.61 13.22 5.00
N ASP A 100 8.11 13.73 3.88
CA ASP A 100 6.90 14.55 3.85
C ASP A 100 5.66 13.72 4.17
N VAL A 101 5.61 12.49 3.69
CA VAL A 101 4.53 11.54 4.00
C VAL A 101 4.49 11.29 5.51
N ARG A 102 5.64 11.06 6.13
CA ARG A 102 5.73 10.83 7.58
C ARG A 102 5.26 12.05 8.37
N ALA A 103 5.65 13.24 7.93
CA ALA A 103 5.20 14.48 8.57
C ALA A 103 3.67 14.62 8.50
N LYS A 104 3.08 14.20 7.40
CA LYS A 104 1.63 14.33 7.17
C LYS A 104 0.81 13.24 7.87
N LEU A 105 1.30 11.99 7.86
CA LEU A 105 0.59 10.84 8.45
C LEU A 105 0.85 10.64 9.94
N GLY A 106 1.97 11.15 10.45
CA GLY A 106 2.36 10.94 11.84
C GLY A 106 3.17 9.65 12.04
N PRO A 107 3.57 9.35 13.29
CA PRO A 107 4.53 8.29 13.60
C PRO A 107 3.97 6.88 13.56
N ASP A 108 2.64 6.71 13.62
CA ASP A 108 2.03 5.41 13.83
C ASP A 108 1.47 4.76 12.55
N LYS A 109 1.47 5.48 11.44
CA LYS A 109 1.00 4.94 10.15
C LYS A 109 2.12 4.23 9.41
N ILE A 110 1.75 3.21 8.63
CA ILE A 110 2.70 2.43 7.82
C ILE A 110 3.09 3.25 6.59
N ILE A 111 4.38 3.34 6.31
CA ILE A 111 4.88 3.93 5.06
C ILE A 111 5.76 2.91 4.35
N GLY A 112 5.31 2.50 3.16
CA GLY A 112 6.10 1.69 2.26
C GLY A 112 6.65 2.54 1.13
N VAL A 113 7.86 2.24 0.68
CA VAL A 113 8.52 2.99 -0.40
C VAL A 113 9.10 2.03 -1.43
N SER A 114 8.79 2.28 -2.71
CA SER A 114 9.41 1.56 -3.82
C SER A 114 10.85 2.05 -4.01
N ALA A 115 11.80 1.14 -4.13
CA ALA A 115 13.21 1.47 -4.35
C ALA A 115 13.79 0.60 -5.45
N GLN A 116 14.58 1.20 -6.35
CA GLN A 116 15.26 0.51 -7.44
C GLN A 116 16.77 0.49 -7.25
N THR A 117 17.31 1.35 -6.39
CA THR A 117 18.74 1.48 -6.12
C THR A 117 19.01 1.40 -4.63
N VAL A 118 20.27 1.09 -4.27
CA VAL A 118 20.72 1.07 -2.89
C VAL A 118 20.57 2.45 -2.25
N GLU A 119 20.90 3.51 -3.00
CA GLU A 119 20.80 4.88 -2.51
C GLU A 119 19.35 5.25 -2.18
N GLN A 120 18.40 4.86 -3.03
CA GLN A 120 16.97 5.07 -2.79
C GLN A 120 16.50 4.33 -1.55
N ALA A 121 16.96 3.09 -1.37
CA ALA A 121 16.61 2.28 -0.21
C ALA A 121 17.12 2.90 1.09
N ILE A 122 18.38 3.33 1.12
CA ILE A 122 19.00 3.97 2.29
C ILE A 122 18.25 5.26 2.64
N LEU A 123 17.95 6.09 1.64
CA LEU A 123 17.25 7.35 1.84
C LEU A 123 15.83 7.12 2.39
N ALA A 124 15.11 6.13 1.83
CA ALA A 124 13.78 5.79 2.28
C ALA A 124 13.77 5.36 3.76
N GLU A 125 14.72 4.52 4.15
CA GLU A 125 14.88 4.12 5.56
C GLU A 125 15.15 5.33 6.46
N LYS A 126 16.06 6.20 6.06
CA LYS A 126 16.37 7.43 6.81
C LYS A 126 15.15 8.33 6.97
N HIS A 127 14.29 8.38 5.99
CA HIS A 127 13.08 9.23 5.99
C HIS A 127 11.88 8.56 6.67
N GLY A 128 12.05 7.40 7.27
CA GLY A 128 11.04 6.78 8.11
C GLY A 128 10.17 5.73 7.44
N ALA A 129 10.59 5.18 6.30
CA ALA A 129 9.88 4.06 5.68
C ALA A 129 9.87 2.84 6.62
N ASP A 130 8.74 2.17 6.70
CA ASP A 130 8.56 0.97 7.51
C ASP A 130 8.94 -0.30 6.74
N TYR A 131 8.83 -0.27 5.42
CA TYR A 131 9.27 -1.34 4.53
C TYR A 131 9.61 -0.78 3.16
N LEU A 132 10.31 -1.59 2.36
CA LEU A 132 10.68 -1.25 0.99
C LEU A 132 10.07 -2.26 0.02
N GLY A 133 9.61 -1.76 -1.14
CA GLY A 133 9.26 -2.58 -2.28
C GLY A 133 10.39 -2.51 -3.29
N VAL A 134 11.24 -3.52 -3.32
CA VAL A 134 12.42 -3.55 -4.20
C VAL A 134 12.07 -4.21 -5.53
N GLY A 135 12.28 -3.49 -6.62
CA GLY A 135 11.98 -3.99 -7.97
C GLY A 135 11.91 -2.85 -9.00
N ALA A 136 11.68 -3.19 -10.29
CA ALA A 136 11.47 -4.58 -10.66
C ALA A 136 12.82 -5.31 -10.75
N VAL A 137 12.85 -6.59 -10.34
CA VAL A 137 14.04 -7.44 -10.47
C VAL A 137 14.30 -7.76 -11.94
N PHE A 138 13.23 -7.98 -12.70
CA PHE A 138 13.27 -8.15 -14.16
C PHE A 138 12.41 -7.09 -14.83
N PRO A 139 12.72 -6.69 -16.09
CA PRO A 139 11.89 -5.70 -16.81
C PRO A 139 10.42 -6.12 -16.85
N THR A 140 9.51 -5.16 -16.67
CA THR A 140 8.07 -5.39 -16.69
C THR A 140 7.31 -4.15 -17.16
N GLY A 141 6.17 -4.36 -17.82
CA GLY A 141 5.24 -3.28 -18.19
C GLY A 141 4.24 -2.93 -17.10
N SER A 142 4.22 -3.68 -16.00
CA SER A 142 3.25 -3.46 -14.90
C SER A 142 3.70 -2.38 -13.92
N LYS A 143 4.91 -1.86 -14.10
CA LYS A 143 5.50 -0.96 -13.13
C LYS A 143 6.16 0.26 -13.74
#